data_2e2729707643cef849f004ca656c679c
#
_entry.id   2e2729707643cef849f004ca656c679c
#
_cell.length_a   1.000
_cell.length_b   1.000
_cell.length_c   1.000
_cell.angle_alpha   90.00
_cell.angle_beta   90.00
_cell.angle_gamma   90.00
#
_symmetry.space_group_name_H-M   'P 1'
#
loop_
_entity.id
_entity.type
_entity.pdbx_description
1 polymer ?
#
loop_
_entity_poly.entity_id
_entity_poly.type
_entity_poly.pdbx_seq_one_letter_code
_entity_poly.pdbx_strand_id
1 'polypeptide(L)'
;NDKKIEKFYTLEKDSAKNQEIPVGKDLEGKEIKSIVFYCNDGTATFADTSLYTVIKQKGDFELKNIIAKAENAKVKIDGIEIEREQNDGLTDVVKGLTLNLKNRSESPVELKVEPDIDKPIQKIKEFVDTYNKYLELHKALTKAVKVDKPGESEKLQESGLFMGDMTIIRLENSLKTAIGASYPSRNENPIKMFSQIGVSTGKVNSSWESIKEGKLQIDEELLRKAIIENPEGVKEFFGSDTDGDNKIDNGMAFTLIRTLSPYISAGKNIIQTKIDFEDQSIKSKDEKIAQLENHIKQYEQKLRTKFATMEKSISGAKAQQNWMKSQMGNNSDAEK
;
A
#
# COMPACT_ATOMS: atom_id res chain seq x y z
N ASN A 1 -57.35 -25.76 -18.96
CA ASN A 1 -56.03 -26.33 -19.33
C ASN A 1 -55.10 -25.21 -19.77
N ASP A 2 -54.41 -24.60 -18.80
CA ASP A 2 -53.35 -23.63 -19.09
C ASP A 2 -52.15 -24.39 -19.69
N LYS A 3 -52.09 -24.40 -21.02
CA LYS A 3 -50.89 -24.92 -21.69
C LYS A 3 -49.73 -23.92 -21.47
N LYS A 4 -48.74 -24.34 -20.68
CA LYS A 4 -47.45 -23.68 -20.56
C LYS A 4 -46.82 -23.67 -21.97
N ILE A 5 -46.54 -22.48 -22.47
CA ILE A 5 -45.85 -22.29 -23.76
C ILE A 5 -44.47 -21.78 -23.45
N GLU A 6 -43.47 -22.45 -23.98
CA GLU A 6 -42.05 -22.05 -23.85
C GLU A 6 -41.59 -21.56 -25.23
N LYS A 7 -40.90 -20.42 -25.25
CA LYS A 7 -40.26 -19.87 -26.45
C LYS A 7 -38.81 -19.62 -26.15
N PHE A 8 -37.94 -19.96 -27.08
CA PHE A 8 -36.50 -19.81 -26.96
C PHE A 8 -36.03 -18.72 -27.95
N TYR A 9 -35.17 -17.84 -27.43
CA TYR A 9 -34.52 -16.79 -28.20
C TYR A 9 -33.02 -16.89 -27.96
N THR A 10 -32.24 -16.70 -29.04
CA THR A 10 -30.78 -16.77 -28.96
C THR A 10 -30.23 -15.35 -28.84
N LEU A 11 -29.36 -15.14 -27.83
CA LEU A 11 -28.61 -13.90 -27.68
C LEU A 11 -27.29 -14.01 -28.43
N GLU A 12 -26.86 -12.92 -29.01
CA GLU A 12 -25.55 -12.85 -29.69
C GLU A 12 -24.43 -12.95 -28.64
N LYS A 13 -23.42 -13.75 -28.94
CA LYS A 13 -22.26 -13.96 -28.09
C LYS A 13 -21.39 -12.71 -28.11
N ASP A 14 -20.87 -12.33 -26.91
CA ASP A 14 -19.90 -11.24 -26.73
C ASP A 14 -20.35 -9.84 -27.22
N SER A 15 -21.66 -9.58 -27.23
CA SER A 15 -22.18 -8.27 -27.58
C SER A 15 -22.03 -7.27 -26.43
N ALA A 16 -21.25 -6.22 -26.63
CA ALA A 16 -21.15 -5.09 -25.69
C ALA A 16 -22.35 -4.11 -25.79
N LYS A 17 -23.34 -4.40 -26.65
CA LYS A 17 -24.53 -3.57 -26.87
C LYS A 17 -25.76 -4.24 -26.29
N ASN A 18 -26.70 -3.41 -25.83
CA ASN A 18 -28.01 -3.91 -25.44
C ASN A 18 -28.66 -4.66 -26.58
N GLN A 19 -29.15 -5.87 -26.34
CA GLN A 19 -29.85 -6.67 -27.29
C GLN A 19 -31.36 -6.62 -27.00
N GLU A 20 -32.13 -6.23 -27.98
CA GLU A 20 -33.60 -6.19 -27.91
C GLU A 20 -34.17 -7.41 -28.61
N ILE A 21 -34.98 -8.16 -27.89
CA ILE A 21 -35.64 -9.35 -28.43
C ILE A 21 -37.13 -9.03 -28.56
N PRO A 22 -37.68 -8.97 -29.80
CA PRO A 22 -39.08 -8.65 -30.00
C PRO A 22 -39.99 -9.86 -29.71
N VAL A 23 -40.39 -10.02 -28.48
CA VAL A 23 -41.23 -11.15 -28.00
C VAL A 23 -42.73 -10.94 -28.25
N GLY A 24 -43.16 -9.74 -28.66
CA GLY A 24 -44.55 -9.35 -28.71
C GLY A 24 -45.46 -10.22 -29.60
N LYS A 25 -44.97 -10.62 -30.79
CA LYS A 25 -45.76 -11.48 -31.69
C LYS A 25 -45.96 -12.91 -31.14
N ASP A 26 -45.01 -13.42 -30.39
CA ASP A 26 -45.05 -14.78 -29.89
C ASP A 26 -45.83 -14.91 -28.58
N LEU A 27 -45.96 -13.82 -27.85
CA LEU A 27 -46.57 -13.76 -26.53
C LEU A 27 -47.78 -12.84 -26.44
N GLU A 28 -48.36 -12.45 -27.59
CA GLU A 28 -49.52 -11.58 -27.66
C GLU A 28 -50.70 -12.17 -26.86
N GLY A 29 -51.25 -11.39 -25.94
CA GLY A 29 -52.35 -11.80 -25.06
C GLY A 29 -51.99 -12.85 -23.99
N LYS A 30 -50.72 -13.11 -23.73
CA LYS A 30 -50.24 -14.08 -22.73
C LYS A 30 -49.46 -13.40 -21.59
N GLU A 31 -49.60 -13.96 -20.42
CA GLU A 31 -48.84 -13.52 -19.23
C GLU A 31 -47.48 -14.22 -19.19
N ILE A 32 -46.42 -13.47 -19.01
CA ILE A 32 -45.07 -13.99 -18.85
C ILE A 32 -44.88 -14.34 -17.37
N LYS A 33 -44.77 -15.63 -17.02
CA LYS A 33 -44.55 -16.08 -15.64
C LYS A 33 -43.09 -16.16 -15.23
N SER A 34 -42.20 -16.41 -16.18
CA SER A 34 -40.76 -16.47 -15.92
C SER A 34 -39.94 -16.28 -17.20
N ILE A 35 -38.79 -15.69 -17.04
CA ILE A 35 -37.72 -15.61 -18.06
C ILE A 35 -36.53 -16.37 -17.49
N VAL A 36 -36.03 -17.35 -18.24
CA VAL A 36 -34.89 -18.16 -17.83
C VAL A 36 -33.78 -18.00 -18.85
N PHE A 37 -32.61 -17.70 -18.38
CA PHE A 37 -31.40 -17.59 -19.19
C PHE A 37 -30.58 -18.87 -19.09
N TYR A 38 -30.21 -19.44 -20.23
CA TYR A 38 -29.33 -20.60 -20.32
C TYR A 38 -28.02 -20.19 -20.97
N CYS A 39 -26.91 -20.55 -20.35
CA CYS A 39 -25.59 -20.45 -20.91
C CYS A 39 -25.02 -21.86 -21.05
N ASN A 40 -24.77 -22.29 -22.29
CA ASN A 40 -24.31 -23.67 -22.54
C ASN A 40 -22.81 -23.81 -22.34
N ASP A 41 -22.07 -22.69 -22.35
CA ASP A 41 -20.61 -22.73 -22.22
C ASP A 41 -20.11 -21.37 -21.70
N GLY A 42 -19.40 -21.35 -20.57
CA GLY A 42 -18.86 -20.15 -19.97
C GLY A 42 -19.79 -19.44 -18.95
N THR A 43 -19.55 -18.15 -18.73
CA THR A 43 -20.28 -17.32 -17.76
C THR A 43 -21.00 -16.18 -18.51
N ALA A 44 -22.29 -16.01 -18.24
CA ALA A 44 -23.05 -14.87 -18.74
C ALA A 44 -23.27 -13.85 -17.62
N THR A 45 -22.93 -12.59 -17.86
CA THR A 45 -23.15 -11.49 -16.92
C THR A 45 -24.19 -10.56 -17.49
N PHE A 46 -25.25 -10.29 -16.73
CA PHE A 46 -26.32 -9.37 -17.09
C PHE A 46 -26.18 -8.09 -16.26
N ALA A 47 -26.07 -6.95 -16.90
CA ALA A 47 -25.98 -5.67 -16.22
C ALA A 47 -27.37 -5.17 -15.81
N ASP A 48 -28.35 -5.28 -16.71
CA ASP A 48 -29.74 -4.93 -16.48
C ASP A 48 -30.63 -5.74 -17.43
N THR A 49 -31.84 -6.08 -16.98
CA THR A 49 -32.82 -6.80 -17.80
C THR A 49 -34.19 -6.17 -17.55
N SER A 50 -34.71 -5.50 -18.58
CA SER A 50 -36.03 -4.87 -18.50
C SER A 50 -36.97 -5.41 -19.58
N LEU A 51 -38.22 -5.62 -19.18
CA LEU A 51 -39.30 -5.95 -20.11
C LEU A 51 -40.15 -4.71 -20.33
N TYR A 52 -40.23 -4.26 -21.56
CA TYR A 52 -41.07 -3.10 -21.92
C TYR A 52 -41.96 -3.39 -23.10
N THR A 53 -43.11 -2.73 -23.13
CA THR A 53 -44.04 -2.79 -24.24
C THR A 53 -43.78 -1.59 -25.15
N VAL A 54 -43.35 -1.85 -26.40
CA VAL A 54 -43.29 -0.80 -27.40
C VAL A 54 -44.69 -0.60 -27.94
N ILE A 55 -45.39 0.40 -27.44
CA ILE A 55 -46.69 0.83 -28.03
C ILE A 55 -46.35 1.65 -29.27
N LYS A 56 -46.46 1.05 -30.45
CA LYS A 56 -46.50 1.84 -31.68
C LYS A 56 -47.82 2.63 -31.70
N GLN A 57 -47.75 3.88 -31.28
CA GLN A 57 -48.90 4.80 -31.45
C GLN A 57 -49.19 4.95 -32.92
N LYS A 58 -50.28 4.34 -33.35
CA LYS A 58 -50.98 4.70 -34.58
C LYS A 58 -52.38 5.16 -34.14
N GLY A 59 -52.55 6.49 -33.96
CA GLY A 59 -53.81 7.10 -33.62
C GLY A 59 -53.79 7.88 -32.28
N ASP A 60 -54.41 9.03 -32.26
CA ASP A 60 -54.57 9.93 -31.10
C ASP A 60 -55.32 9.24 -29.95
N PHE A 61 -54.56 8.66 -29.03
CA PHE A 61 -55.08 8.28 -27.73
C PHE A 61 -54.62 9.30 -26.67
N GLU A 62 -55.50 10.22 -26.31
CA GLU A 62 -55.34 11.03 -25.12
C GLU A 62 -55.63 10.18 -23.89
N LEU A 63 -54.64 10.09 -22.97
CA LEU A 63 -54.84 9.47 -21.69
C LEU A 63 -55.88 10.28 -20.91
N LYS A 64 -57.02 9.66 -20.62
CA LYS A 64 -58.20 10.33 -20.03
C LYS A 64 -57.99 10.80 -18.58
N ASN A 65 -56.96 10.36 -17.88
CA ASN A 65 -56.61 10.77 -16.52
C ASN A 65 -55.08 10.83 -16.37
N ILE A 66 -54.46 11.87 -16.87
CA ILE A 66 -53.05 12.15 -16.62
C ILE A 66 -52.91 12.73 -15.20
N ILE A 67 -52.43 11.95 -14.25
CA ILE A 67 -52.15 12.40 -12.87
C ILE A 67 -50.87 13.25 -12.85
N ALA A 68 -49.86 12.89 -13.66
CA ALA A 68 -48.66 13.67 -13.88
C ALA A 68 -48.11 13.40 -15.29
N LYS A 69 -47.76 14.44 -16.02
CA LYS A 69 -47.08 14.33 -17.30
C LYS A 69 -45.57 14.34 -17.03
N ALA A 70 -44.85 13.44 -17.71
CA ALA A 70 -43.39 13.50 -17.62
C ALA A 70 -42.89 14.79 -18.26
N GLU A 71 -42.15 15.57 -17.52
CA GLU A 71 -41.55 16.82 -17.98
C GLU A 71 -40.05 16.76 -17.67
N ASN A 72 -39.27 17.39 -18.53
CA ASN A 72 -37.83 17.55 -18.31
C ASN A 72 -37.57 18.42 -17.10
N ALA A 73 -36.48 18.14 -16.42
CA ALA A 73 -35.98 18.98 -15.32
C ALA A 73 -35.62 20.37 -15.86
N LYS A 74 -36.15 21.40 -15.24
CA LYS A 74 -35.83 22.80 -15.57
C LYS A 74 -35.19 23.46 -14.37
N VAL A 75 -33.98 23.96 -14.55
CA VAL A 75 -33.26 24.70 -13.51
C VAL A 75 -32.81 26.05 -14.08
N LYS A 76 -33.02 27.11 -13.33
CA LYS A 76 -32.58 28.44 -13.70
C LYS A 76 -31.41 28.84 -12.80
N ILE A 77 -30.23 29.07 -13.42
CA ILE A 77 -29.00 29.43 -12.69
C ILE A 77 -28.54 30.79 -13.23
N ASP A 78 -28.36 31.74 -12.34
CA ASP A 78 -27.98 33.13 -12.68
C ASP A 78 -28.79 33.75 -13.85
N GLY A 79 -30.09 33.38 -13.93
CA GLY A 79 -30.97 33.87 -14.96
C GLY A 79 -31.00 33.02 -16.23
N ILE A 80 -30.12 32.03 -16.40
CA ILE A 80 -30.06 31.12 -17.55
C ILE A 80 -30.90 29.88 -17.25
N GLU A 81 -31.88 29.59 -18.12
CA GLU A 81 -32.70 28.39 -18.02
C GLU A 81 -31.99 27.20 -18.72
N ILE A 82 -31.88 26.11 -18.00
CA ILE A 82 -31.24 24.87 -18.45
C ILE A 82 -32.24 23.75 -18.31
N GLU A 83 -32.42 22.97 -19.37
CA GLU A 83 -33.34 21.83 -19.38
C GLU A 83 -32.56 20.53 -19.54
N ARG A 84 -32.95 19.52 -18.73
CA ARG A 84 -32.33 18.18 -18.74
C ARG A 84 -33.37 17.10 -18.59
N GLU A 85 -33.08 15.92 -19.17
CA GLU A 85 -34.02 14.78 -19.17
C GLU A 85 -34.07 14.07 -17.80
N GLN A 86 -33.10 14.33 -16.93
CA GLN A 86 -32.97 13.69 -15.60
C GLN A 86 -32.97 14.74 -14.49
N ASN A 87 -33.42 14.34 -13.29
CA ASN A 87 -33.40 15.18 -12.10
C ASN A 87 -32.17 14.98 -11.23
N ASP A 88 -31.49 13.84 -11.36
CA ASP A 88 -30.37 13.45 -10.51
C ASP A 88 -29.07 13.33 -11.33
N GLY A 89 -27.93 13.55 -10.65
CA GLY A 89 -26.63 13.37 -11.27
C GLY A 89 -26.24 14.42 -12.31
N LEU A 90 -26.81 15.62 -12.26
CA LEU A 90 -26.50 16.68 -13.21
C LEU A 90 -25.10 17.27 -12.94
N THR A 91 -24.10 16.83 -13.70
CA THR A 91 -22.70 17.26 -13.57
C THR A 91 -22.29 18.34 -14.55
N ASP A 92 -23.10 18.59 -15.55
CA ASP A 92 -22.85 19.48 -16.67
C ASP A 92 -23.51 20.85 -16.56
N VAL A 93 -24.32 21.07 -15.51
CA VAL A 93 -25.04 22.32 -15.24
C VAL A 93 -24.17 23.37 -14.62
N VAL A 94 -23.36 22.98 -13.62
CA VAL A 94 -22.34 23.84 -12.99
C VAL A 94 -21.05 23.05 -12.88
N LYS A 95 -19.98 23.59 -13.46
CA LYS A 95 -18.68 22.93 -13.45
C LYS A 95 -18.21 22.62 -12.01
N GLY A 96 -17.95 21.35 -11.73
CA GLY A 96 -17.46 20.89 -10.43
C GLY A 96 -18.56 20.58 -9.41
N LEU A 97 -19.83 20.71 -9.76
CA LEU A 97 -20.96 20.33 -8.91
C LEU A 97 -21.80 19.24 -9.55
N THR A 98 -22.34 18.37 -8.71
CA THR A 98 -23.40 17.44 -9.09
C THR A 98 -24.71 17.90 -8.47
N LEU A 99 -25.68 18.29 -9.30
CA LEU A 99 -27.00 18.74 -8.82
C LEU A 99 -27.98 17.57 -8.85
N ASN A 100 -28.74 17.43 -7.77
CA ASN A 100 -29.88 16.52 -7.64
C ASN A 100 -31.12 17.34 -7.33
N LEU A 101 -32.03 17.45 -8.27
CA LEU A 101 -33.25 18.25 -8.13
C LEU A 101 -34.33 17.40 -7.44
N LYS A 102 -34.68 17.74 -6.20
CA LYS A 102 -35.66 16.96 -5.41
C LYS A 102 -37.09 17.49 -5.57
N ASN A 103 -37.24 18.79 -5.48
CA ASN A 103 -38.54 19.45 -5.52
C ASN A 103 -38.45 20.77 -6.28
N ARG A 104 -39.60 21.25 -6.75
CA ARG A 104 -39.72 22.58 -7.33
C ARG A 104 -39.62 23.63 -6.22
N SER A 105 -38.82 24.66 -6.45
CA SER A 105 -38.73 25.84 -5.60
C SER A 105 -39.48 27.00 -6.23
N GLU A 106 -40.31 27.71 -5.50
CA GLU A 106 -41.01 28.91 -5.93
C GLU A 106 -40.16 30.18 -5.77
N SER A 107 -39.16 30.12 -4.90
CA SER A 107 -38.20 31.19 -4.68
C SER A 107 -36.79 30.75 -5.08
N PRO A 108 -35.92 31.68 -5.50
CA PRO A 108 -34.51 31.39 -5.74
C PRO A 108 -33.85 30.82 -4.48
N VAL A 109 -33.04 29.79 -4.67
CA VAL A 109 -32.21 29.20 -3.61
C VAL A 109 -30.78 29.64 -3.86
N GLU A 110 -30.17 30.31 -2.90
CA GLU A 110 -28.75 30.68 -2.97
C GLU A 110 -27.90 29.48 -2.59
N LEU A 111 -27.03 29.04 -3.50
CA LEU A 111 -26.06 27.99 -3.26
C LEU A 111 -24.68 28.62 -3.05
N LYS A 112 -24.16 28.55 -1.84
CA LYS A 112 -22.79 28.93 -1.57
C LYS A 112 -21.87 27.71 -1.80
N VAL A 113 -21.00 27.81 -2.79
CA VAL A 113 -20.02 26.80 -3.11
C VAL A 113 -18.70 27.19 -2.46
N GLU A 114 -18.26 26.42 -1.51
CA GLU A 114 -16.96 26.63 -0.86
C GLU A 114 -16.04 25.42 -1.17
N PRO A 115 -14.73 25.66 -1.32
CA PRO A 115 -13.79 24.57 -1.47
C PRO A 115 -13.83 23.64 -0.23
N ASP A 116 -13.80 22.34 -0.43
CA ASP A 116 -13.63 21.37 0.66
C ASP A 116 -12.19 21.44 1.17
N ILE A 117 -11.97 22.27 2.19
CA ILE A 117 -10.65 22.48 2.79
C ILE A 117 -10.29 21.40 3.81
N ASP A 118 -11.26 20.64 4.31
CA ASP A 118 -11.02 19.67 5.36
C ASP A 118 -10.32 18.42 4.83
N LYS A 119 -10.64 17.99 3.62
CA LYS A 119 -9.95 16.85 2.98
C LYS A 119 -8.46 17.08 2.76
N PRO A 120 -7.98 18.19 2.15
CA PRO A 120 -6.55 18.48 2.07
C PRO A 120 -5.87 18.53 3.43
N ILE A 121 -6.49 19.17 4.42
CA ILE A 121 -5.96 19.24 5.79
C ILE A 121 -5.78 17.83 6.37
N GLN A 122 -6.79 16.99 6.25
CA GLN A 122 -6.74 15.61 6.73
C GLN A 122 -5.60 14.83 6.04
N LYS A 123 -5.45 14.96 4.72
CA LYS A 123 -4.36 14.28 3.98
C LYS A 123 -2.97 14.76 4.41
N ILE A 124 -2.80 16.03 4.68
CA ILE A 124 -1.54 16.57 5.20
C ILE A 124 -1.27 16.05 6.61
N LYS A 125 -2.29 15.97 7.48
CA LYS A 125 -2.16 15.37 8.82
C LYS A 125 -1.76 13.89 8.74
N GLU A 126 -2.45 13.11 7.92
CA GLU A 126 -2.14 11.69 7.69
C GLU A 126 -0.69 11.50 7.20
N PHE A 127 -0.22 12.36 6.32
CA PHE A 127 1.17 12.35 5.86
C PHE A 127 2.14 12.63 7.00
N VAL A 128 1.91 13.70 7.78
CA VAL A 128 2.79 14.08 8.90
C VAL A 128 2.84 12.97 9.95
N ASP A 129 1.71 12.39 10.30
CA ASP A 129 1.63 11.28 11.26
C ASP A 129 2.39 10.05 10.76
N THR A 130 2.23 9.71 9.48
CA THR A 130 2.93 8.58 8.85
C THR A 130 4.45 8.81 8.81
N TYR A 131 4.87 10.02 8.47
CA TYR A 131 6.28 10.38 8.47
C TYR A 131 6.88 10.33 9.89
N ASN A 132 6.19 10.84 10.89
CA ASN A 132 6.65 10.79 12.28
C ASN A 132 6.75 9.34 12.80
N LYS A 133 5.79 8.47 12.47
CA LYS A 133 5.86 7.03 12.76
C LYS A 133 7.05 6.36 12.08
N TYR A 134 7.34 6.74 10.83
CA TYR A 134 8.53 6.26 10.13
C TYR A 134 9.81 6.66 10.89
N LEU A 135 9.93 7.91 11.35
CA LEU A 135 11.11 8.35 12.12
C LEU A 135 11.26 7.58 13.43
N GLU A 136 10.17 7.29 14.12
CA GLU A 136 10.20 6.47 15.35
C GLU A 136 10.68 5.03 15.07
N LEU A 137 10.13 4.42 14.02
CA LEU A 137 10.56 3.10 13.57
C LEU A 137 12.03 3.12 13.15
N HIS A 138 12.44 4.11 12.34
CA HIS A 138 13.83 4.28 11.94
C HIS A 138 14.76 4.37 13.15
N LYS A 139 14.44 5.23 14.14
CA LYS A 139 15.19 5.38 15.39
C LYS A 139 15.31 4.06 16.14
N ALA A 140 14.22 3.32 16.27
CA ALA A 140 14.22 2.02 16.94
C ALA A 140 15.11 0.99 16.22
N LEU A 141 15.03 0.95 14.89
CA LEU A 141 15.77 -0.01 14.06
C LEU A 141 17.27 0.32 13.92
N THR A 142 17.65 1.59 14.04
CA THR A 142 19.05 2.04 13.89
C THR A 142 19.72 2.41 15.21
N LYS A 143 19.01 2.25 16.35
CA LYS A 143 19.51 2.57 17.69
C LYS A 143 20.88 1.92 17.92
N ALA A 144 21.88 2.73 18.26
CA ALA A 144 23.17 2.26 18.72
C ALA A 144 23.22 2.25 20.24
N VAL A 145 23.64 1.14 20.83
CA VAL A 145 23.89 1.03 22.27
C VAL A 145 25.39 1.05 22.50
N LYS A 146 25.84 1.93 23.38
CA LYS A 146 27.26 2.03 23.74
C LYS A 146 27.67 0.85 24.64
N VAL A 147 28.65 0.08 24.21
CA VAL A 147 29.26 -0.99 24.99
C VAL A 147 30.52 -0.43 25.63
N ASP A 148 30.54 -0.30 26.94
CA ASP A 148 31.63 0.33 27.67
C ASP A 148 32.77 -0.64 27.97
N LYS A 149 32.53 -1.97 27.95
CA LYS A 149 33.54 -2.99 28.21
C LYS A 149 33.54 -4.12 27.18
N PRO A 150 34.72 -4.59 26.75
CA PRO A 150 34.80 -5.81 25.92
C PRO A 150 34.20 -7.01 26.69
N GLY A 151 33.24 -7.70 26.07
CA GLY A 151 32.57 -8.88 26.65
C GLY A 151 31.11 -8.65 27.06
N GLU A 152 30.60 -7.43 27.10
CA GLU A 152 29.16 -7.11 27.30
C GLU A 152 28.33 -7.36 26.04
N SER A 153 28.37 -8.60 25.54
CA SER A 153 27.59 -8.97 24.31
C SER A 153 26.08 -8.86 24.49
N GLU A 154 25.59 -8.92 25.73
CA GLU A 154 24.16 -8.76 26.04
C GLU A 154 23.66 -7.35 25.68
N LYS A 155 24.48 -6.31 25.87
CA LYS A 155 24.11 -4.93 25.46
C LYS A 155 24.03 -4.75 23.95
N LEU A 156 24.73 -5.54 23.15
CA LEU A 156 24.62 -5.51 21.70
C LEU A 156 23.25 -6.00 21.20
N GLN A 157 22.58 -6.87 21.97
CA GLN A 157 21.24 -7.35 21.66
C GLN A 157 20.16 -6.24 21.81
N GLU A 158 20.45 -5.18 22.57
CA GLU A 158 19.57 -4.00 22.68
C GLU A 158 19.73 -3.02 21.53
N SER A 159 20.72 -3.21 20.66
CA SER A 159 20.92 -2.38 19.48
C SER A 159 19.86 -2.66 18.43
N GLY A 160 19.54 -1.65 17.65
CA GLY A 160 18.59 -1.80 16.54
C GLY A 160 19.11 -2.76 15.47
N LEU A 161 18.20 -3.53 14.87
CA LEU A 161 18.49 -4.54 13.85
C LEU A 161 19.29 -4.00 12.65
N PHE A 162 19.09 -2.75 12.30
CA PHE A 162 19.77 -2.05 11.20
C PHE A 162 20.77 -1.01 11.68
N MET A 163 21.35 -1.22 12.86
CA MET A 163 22.41 -0.34 13.37
C MET A 163 23.57 -0.26 12.36
N GLY A 164 23.87 0.96 11.89
CA GLY A 164 24.94 1.20 10.91
C GLY A 164 24.60 0.87 9.46
N ASP A 165 23.36 0.48 9.15
CA ASP A 165 22.93 0.22 7.78
C ASP A 165 22.83 1.51 6.98
N MET A 166 23.79 1.69 6.05
CA MET A 166 23.88 2.89 5.23
C MET A 166 22.71 3.07 4.28
N THR A 167 22.01 2.02 3.89
CA THR A 167 20.82 2.09 3.02
C THR A 167 19.68 2.78 3.75
N ILE A 168 19.45 2.37 4.99
CA ILE A 168 18.40 2.92 5.85
C ILE A 168 18.71 4.36 6.26
N ILE A 169 19.97 4.65 6.59
CA ILE A 169 20.44 6.01 6.93
C ILE A 169 20.29 6.96 5.71
N ARG A 170 20.64 6.50 4.50
CA ARG A 170 20.49 7.30 3.28
C ARG A 170 19.03 7.59 2.96
N LEU A 171 18.15 6.61 3.14
CA LEU A 171 16.72 6.80 2.94
C LEU A 171 16.19 7.90 3.85
N GLU A 172 16.50 7.86 5.14
CA GLU A 172 16.08 8.90 6.10
C GLU A 172 16.57 10.29 5.68
N ASN A 173 17.86 10.41 5.37
CA ASN A 173 18.46 11.68 4.96
C ASN A 173 17.83 12.22 3.67
N SER A 174 17.54 11.35 2.70
CA SER A 174 16.89 11.73 1.45
C SER A 174 15.46 12.23 1.67
N LEU A 175 14.69 11.55 2.56
CA LEU A 175 13.35 11.99 2.93
C LEU A 175 13.37 13.33 3.68
N LYS A 176 14.27 13.50 4.65
CA LYS A 176 14.46 14.80 5.35
C LYS A 176 14.81 15.92 4.39
N THR A 177 15.70 15.65 3.45
CA THR A 177 16.09 16.62 2.41
C THR A 177 14.91 16.97 1.52
N ALA A 178 14.13 16.00 1.05
CA ALA A 178 12.96 16.26 0.22
C ALA A 178 11.88 17.07 0.95
N ILE A 179 11.65 16.81 2.22
CA ILE A 179 10.65 17.54 3.02
C ILE A 179 11.12 18.98 3.32
N GLY A 180 12.42 19.18 3.57
CA GLY A 180 13.00 20.48 3.88
C GLY A 180 13.38 21.33 2.65
N ALA A 181 13.27 20.76 1.45
CA ALA A 181 13.66 21.45 0.23
C ALA A 181 12.72 22.60 -0.13
N SER A 182 13.24 23.53 -0.94
CA SER A 182 12.45 24.56 -1.60
C SER A 182 12.09 24.10 -3.01
N TYR A 183 10.80 24.20 -3.37
CA TYR A 183 10.27 23.81 -4.66
C TYR A 183 9.93 25.06 -5.48
N PRO A 184 10.45 25.20 -6.70
CA PRO A 184 10.10 26.30 -7.56
C PRO A 184 8.64 26.22 -7.99
N SER A 185 7.99 27.38 -8.12
CA SER A 185 6.64 27.53 -8.60
C SER A 185 6.60 28.72 -9.55
N ARG A 186 5.71 28.68 -10.55
CA ARG A 186 5.47 29.77 -11.50
C ARG A 186 4.34 30.71 -11.07
N ASN A 187 3.70 30.41 -9.93
CA ASN A 187 2.60 31.18 -9.41
C ASN A 187 3.07 32.58 -8.97
N GLU A 188 2.21 33.59 -9.07
CA GLU A 188 2.50 34.96 -8.61
C GLU A 188 2.75 34.99 -7.09
N ASN A 189 2.11 34.14 -6.33
CA ASN A 189 2.28 34.01 -4.88
C ASN A 189 2.75 32.59 -4.51
N PRO A 190 4.03 32.25 -4.73
CA PRO A 190 4.51 30.88 -4.63
C PRO A 190 4.67 30.42 -3.20
N ILE A 191 4.16 29.22 -2.91
CA ILE A 191 4.52 28.44 -1.72
C ILE A 191 5.66 27.51 -2.11
N LYS A 192 6.83 27.71 -1.51
CA LYS A 192 8.06 27.00 -1.87
C LYS A 192 8.52 26.02 -0.81
N MET A 193 8.08 26.17 0.43
CA MET A 193 8.55 25.37 1.57
C MET A 193 7.37 24.90 2.41
N PHE A 194 7.49 23.74 3.00
CA PHE A 194 6.45 23.15 3.85
C PHE A 194 6.13 24.01 5.08
N SER A 195 7.12 24.74 5.59
CA SER A 195 6.94 25.68 6.71
C SER A 195 6.00 26.84 6.39
N GLN A 196 5.90 27.27 5.13
CA GLN A 196 5.01 28.36 4.72
C GLN A 196 3.52 27.99 4.84
N ILE A 197 3.20 26.69 4.82
CA ILE A 197 1.85 26.19 5.06
C ILE A 197 1.65 25.68 6.49
N GLY A 198 2.51 26.07 7.43
CA GLY A 198 2.37 25.72 8.83
C GLY A 198 2.88 24.32 9.22
N VAL A 199 3.66 23.63 8.38
CA VAL A 199 4.27 22.34 8.72
C VAL A 199 5.78 22.49 8.84
N SER A 200 6.34 22.24 10.03
CA SER A 200 7.76 22.42 10.30
C SER A 200 8.29 21.43 11.33
N THR A 201 9.61 21.31 11.45
CA THR A 201 10.28 20.45 12.43
C THR A 201 10.35 21.03 13.84
N GLY A 202 9.79 22.21 14.07
CA GLY A 202 9.76 22.83 15.39
C GLY A 202 8.81 24.01 15.45
N LYS A 203 7.96 24.03 16.47
CA LYS A 203 7.21 25.21 16.91
C LYS A 203 7.98 25.91 18.03
N VAL A 204 7.59 27.13 18.37
CA VAL A 204 8.22 27.97 19.43
C VAL A 204 8.40 27.23 20.76
N ASN A 205 7.64 26.17 21.04
CA ASN A 205 7.69 25.37 22.28
C ASN A 205 8.05 23.88 22.02
N SER A 206 8.63 23.54 20.89
CA SER A 206 9.05 22.16 20.63
C SER A 206 10.25 21.78 21.48
N SER A 207 10.28 20.53 21.96
CA SER A 207 11.46 20.02 22.66
C SER A 207 12.66 19.96 21.69
N TRP A 208 13.85 20.26 22.18
CA TRP A 208 15.09 20.14 21.41
C TRP A 208 15.24 18.73 20.79
N GLU A 209 14.76 17.74 21.48
CA GLU A 209 14.79 16.34 21.04
C GLU A 209 13.93 16.12 19.81
N SER A 210 12.72 16.65 19.77
CA SER A 210 11.81 16.57 18.61
C SER A 210 12.39 17.26 17.37
N ILE A 211 13.04 18.42 17.58
CA ILE A 211 13.71 19.16 16.50
C ILE A 211 14.88 18.35 15.95
N LYS A 212 15.71 17.76 16.84
CA LYS A 212 16.86 16.94 16.47
C LYS A 212 16.42 15.67 15.71
N GLU A 213 15.32 15.06 16.09
CA GLU A 213 14.74 13.91 15.41
C GLU A 213 14.16 14.26 14.03
N GLY A 214 13.84 15.52 13.80
CA GLY A 214 13.23 15.99 12.55
C GLY A 214 11.73 15.68 12.45
N LYS A 215 11.07 15.47 13.60
CA LYS A 215 9.61 15.26 13.64
C LYS A 215 8.87 16.50 13.17
N LEU A 216 7.88 16.28 12.32
CA LEU A 216 7.03 17.34 11.79
C LEU A 216 5.90 17.66 12.75
N GLN A 217 5.58 18.93 12.86
CA GLN A 217 4.44 19.47 13.61
C GLN A 217 3.60 20.35 12.71
N ILE A 218 2.29 20.36 12.94
CA ILE A 218 1.33 21.12 12.16
C ILE A 218 0.83 22.31 13.00
N ASP A 219 0.85 23.47 12.40
CA ASP A 219 0.07 24.62 12.82
C ASP A 219 -1.24 24.63 12.02
N GLU A 220 -2.33 24.19 12.66
CA GLU A 220 -3.62 24.04 11.98
C GLU A 220 -4.20 25.38 11.52
N GLU A 221 -3.95 26.46 12.25
CA GLU A 221 -4.45 27.79 11.88
C GLU A 221 -3.72 28.30 10.64
N LEU A 222 -2.38 28.19 10.60
CA LEU A 222 -1.59 28.53 9.41
C LEU A 222 -1.92 27.63 8.23
N LEU A 223 -2.09 26.33 8.46
CA LEU A 223 -2.43 25.40 7.40
C LEU A 223 -3.79 25.71 6.78
N ARG A 224 -4.80 25.93 7.60
CA ARG A 224 -6.13 26.30 7.15
C ARG A 224 -6.11 27.62 6.39
N LYS A 225 -5.41 28.61 6.93
CA LYS A 225 -5.23 29.91 6.29
C LYS A 225 -4.57 29.79 4.93
N ALA A 226 -3.46 29.06 4.83
CA ALA A 226 -2.74 28.88 3.57
C ALA A 226 -3.60 28.21 2.49
N ILE A 227 -4.42 27.20 2.85
CA ILE A 227 -5.31 26.49 1.91
C ILE A 227 -6.45 27.42 1.44
N ILE A 228 -6.98 28.29 2.33
CA ILE A 228 -8.06 29.22 1.96
C ILE A 228 -7.55 30.35 1.09
N GLU A 229 -6.42 30.97 1.47
CA GLU A 229 -5.90 32.17 0.81
C GLU A 229 -5.17 31.84 -0.50
N ASN A 230 -4.51 30.69 -0.58
CA ASN A 230 -3.70 30.31 -1.74
C ASN A 230 -3.79 28.80 -2.06
N PRO A 231 -4.96 28.28 -2.43
CA PRO A 231 -5.14 26.85 -2.71
C PRO A 231 -4.28 26.34 -3.88
N GLU A 232 -4.09 27.15 -4.92
CA GLU A 232 -3.25 26.79 -6.07
C GLU A 232 -1.78 26.75 -5.69
N GLY A 233 -1.28 27.69 -4.87
CA GLY A 233 0.09 27.66 -4.36
C GLY A 233 0.36 26.43 -3.48
N VAL A 234 -0.61 26.04 -2.63
CA VAL A 234 -0.51 24.79 -1.85
C VAL A 234 -0.49 23.56 -2.78
N LYS A 235 -1.34 23.51 -3.78
CA LYS A 235 -1.38 22.42 -4.76
C LYS A 235 -0.05 22.30 -5.51
N GLU A 236 0.47 23.40 -6.06
CA GLU A 236 1.74 23.42 -6.79
C GLU A 236 2.94 23.02 -5.92
N PHE A 237 2.93 23.37 -4.64
CA PHE A 237 3.97 22.94 -3.70
C PHE A 237 4.06 21.41 -3.60
N PHE A 238 2.92 20.70 -3.59
CA PHE A 238 2.90 19.24 -3.57
C PHE A 238 3.18 18.63 -4.94
N GLY A 239 2.68 19.25 -6.01
CA GLY A 239 2.89 18.76 -7.36
C GLY A 239 2.53 19.78 -8.42
N SER A 240 3.49 20.08 -9.29
CA SER A 240 3.33 21.01 -10.40
C SER A 240 3.88 20.42 -11.70
N ASP A 241 3.32 20.87 -12.80
CA ASP A 241 3.80 20.67 -14.14
C ASP A 241 4.62 21.90 -14.54
N THR A 242 5.92 21.72 -14.77
CA THR A 242 6.83 22.84 -15.05
C THR A 242 7.08 23.03 -16.53
N ASP A 243 6.81 22.04 -17.38
CA ASP A 243 7.05 22.13 -18.82
C ASP A 243 5.75 22.26 -19.67
N GLY A 244 4.58 21.99 -19.06
CA GLY A 244 3.26 22.16 -19.70
C GLY A 244 2.80 20.93 -20.48
N ASP A 245 3.37 19.74 -20.19
CA ASP A 245 2.99 18.49 -20.84
C ASP A 245 1.79 17.77 -20.15
N ASN A 246 1.20 18.41 -19.14
CA ASN A 246 0.13 17.92 -18.25
C ASN A 246 0.55 16.75 -17.35
N LYS A 247 1.85 16.54 -17.14
CA LYS A 247 2.36 15.60 -16.15
C LYS A 247 3.03 16.35 -15.00
N ILE A 248 2.88 15.80 -13.80
CA ILE A 248 3.54 16.34 -12.62
C ILE A 248 5.01 15.93 -12.67
N ASP A 249 5.91 16.93 -12.77
CA ASP A 249 7.36 16.75 -12.87
C ASP A 249 8.14 17.43 -11.73
N ASN A 250 7.44 18.20 -10.88
CA ASN A 250 8.04 18.95 -9.78
C ASN A 250 7.11 18.95 -8.56
N GLY A 251 7.64 19.34 -7.40
CA GLY A 251 6.92 19.46 -6.14
C GLY A 251 7.35 18.43 -5.09
N MET A 252 6.96 18.67 -3.85
CA MET A 252 7.38 17.86 -2.71
C MET A 252 6.90 16.41 -2.83
N ALA A 253 5.63 16.17 -3.15
CA ALA A 253 5.09 14.82 -3.26
C ALA A 253 5.73 14.06 -4.43
N PHE A 254 5.94 14.71 -5.57
CA PHE A 254 6.66 14.11 -6.69
C PHE A 254 8.07 13.70 -6.30
N THR A 255 8.80 14.57 -5.62
CA THR A 255 10.17 14.29 -5.16
C THR A 255 10.21 13.14 -4.16
N LEU A 256 9.24 13.07 -3.23
CA LEU A 256 9.13 11.97 -2.28
C LEU A 256 8.85 10.64 -2.99
N ILE A 257 7.93 10.61 -3.95
CA ILE A 257 7.64 9.42 -4.76
C ILE A 257 8.90 8.96 -5.50
N ARG A 258 9.61 9.89 -6.15
CA ARG A 258 10.87 9.59 -6.86
C ARG A 258 11.94 9.07 -5.92
N THR A 259 12.03 9.59 -4.70
CA THR A 259 12.98 9.16 -3.67
C THR A 259 12.65 7.76 -3.15
N LEU A 260 11.37 7.45 -2.94
CA LEU A 260 10.91 6.16 -2.43
C LEU A 260 10.89 5.07 -3.50
N SER A 261 10.65 5.42 -4.76
CA SER A 261 10.48 4.48 -5.86
C SER A 261 11.58 3.41 -5.95
N PRO A 262 12.89 3.73 -5.85
CA PRO A 262 13.95 2.72 -5.87
C PRO A 262 13.84 1.68 -4.75
N TYR A 263 13.18 2.00 -3.65
CA TYR A 263 13.05 1.12 -2.48
C TYR A 263 11.81 0.24 -2.54
N ILE A 264 10.70 0.71 -3.15
CA ILE A 264 9.36 0.07 -3.07
C ILE A 264 8.76 -0.33 -4.41
N SER A 265 9.37 0.01 -5.55
CA SER A 265 8.84 -0.34 -6.87
C SER A 265 8.68 -1.85 -7.04
N ALA A 266 7.66 -2.25 -7.78
CA ALA A 266 7.44 -3.66 -8.11
C ALA A 266 8.64 -4.24 -8.86
N GLY A 267 9.05 -5.46 -8.50
CA GLY A 267 10.20 -6.14 -9.08
C GLY A 267 11.48 -5.96 -8.27
N LYS A 268 12.63 -5.87 -8.95
CA LYS A 268 13.94 -5.70 -8.29
C LYS A 268 14.09 -4.28 -7.76
N ASN A 269 13.89 -4.12 -6.47
CA ASN A 269 14.13 -2.87 -5.74
C ASN A 269 15.26 -3.05 -4.72
N ILE A 270 15.68 -1.96 -4.08
CA ILE A 270 16.79 -1.96 -3.10
C ILE A 270 16.49 -2.89 -1.92
N ILE A 271 15.25 -2.89 -1.42
CA ILE A 271 14.85 -3.73 -0.28
C ILE A 271 14.88 -5.20 -0.69
N GLN A 272 14.32 -5.56 -1.85
CA GLN A 272 14.34 -6.94 -2.33
C GLN A 272 15.76 -7.44 -2.58
N THR A 273 16.61 -6.62 -3.20
CA THR A 273 18.02 -6.96 -3.41
C THR A 273 18.76 -7.22 -2.09
N LYS A 274 18.43 -6.46 -1.05
CA LYS A 274 19.00 -6.66 0.29
C LYS A 274 18.50 -7.95 0.92
N ILE A 275 17.22 -8.26 0.81
CA ILE A 275 16.65 -9.53 1.27
C ILE A 275 17.35 -10.71 0.60
N ASP A 276 17.45 -10.68 -0.73
CA ASP A 276 18.12 -11.73 -1.51
C ASP A 276 19.60 -11.93 -1.10
N PHE A 277 20.29 -10.83 -0.80
CA PHE A 277 21.67 -10.87 -0.29
C PHE A 277 21.78 -11.52 1.09
N GLU A 278 20.90 -11.15 2.03
CA GLU A 278 20.89 -11.74 3.37
C GLU A 278 20.52 -13.23 3.32
N ASP A 279 19.58 -13.62 2.47
CA ASP A 279 19.21 -15.03 2.26
C ASP A 279 20.41 -15.86 1.74
N GLN A 280 21.18 -15.31 0.81
CA GLN A 280 22.41 -15.95 0.32
C GLN A 280 23.47 -16.05 1.44
N SER A 281 23.60 -14.99 2.25
CA SER A 281 24.51 -14.96 3.40
C SER A 281 24.15 -16.02 4.44
N ILE A 282 22.85 -16.18 4.73
CA ILE A 282 22.34 -17.22 5.64
C ILE A 282 22.69 -18.61 5.11
N LYS A 283 22.39 -18.90 3.83
CA LYS A 283 22.73 -20.19 3.21
C LYS A 283 24.21 -20.51 3.28
N SER A 284 25.06 -19.52 2.97
CA SER A 284 26.52 -19.70 3.07
C SER A 284 26.99 -20.00 4.50
N LYS A 285 26.37 -19.35 5.50
CA LYS A 285 26.67 -19.64 6.91
C LYS A 285 26.21 -21.04 7.33
N ASP A 286 25.04 -21.48 6.89
CA ASP A 286 24.52 -22.82 7.15
C ASP A 286 25.41 -23.91 6.54
N GLU A 287 25.88 -23.71 5.31
CA GLU A 287 26.85 -24.61 4.69
C GLU A 287 28.16 -24.69 5.48
N LYS A 288 28.65 -23.55 5.98
CA LYS A 288 29.86 -23.49 6.81
C LYS A 288 29.66 -24.18 8.15
N ILE A 289 28.50 -24.03 8.77
CA ILE A 289 28.13 -24.75 10.02
C ILE A 289 28.16 -26.24 9.76
N ALA A 290 27.53 -26.72 8.70
CA ALA A 290 27.52 -28.15 8.35
C ALA A 290 28.94 -28.70 8.10
N GLN A 291 29.83 -27.93 7.45
CA GLN A 291 31.24 -28.29 7.26
C GLN A 291 31.99 -28.40 8.62
N LEU A 292 31.76 -27.42 9.52
CA LEU A 292 32.39 -27.44 10.84
C LEU A 292 31.89 -28.61 11.70
N GLU A 293 30.62 -28.93 11.66
CA GLU A 293 30.03 -30.09 12.34
C GLU A 293 30.67 -31.40 11.87
N ASN A 294 30.82 -31.57 10.53
CA ASN A 294 31.49 -32.71 9.96
C ASN A 294 32.98 -32.78 10.40
N HIS A 295 33.67 -31.66 10.43
CA HIS A 295 35.06 -31.60 10.91
C HIS A 295 35.16 -31.98 12.37
N ILE A 296 34.24 -31.51 13.22
CA ILE A 296 34.18 -31.87 14.65
C ILE A 296 33.96 -33.37 14.81
N LYS A 297 33.03 -33.99 14.09
CA LYS A 297 32.79 -35.44 14.11
C LYS A 297 34.06 -36.24 13.73
N GLN A 298 34.76 -35.83 12.68
CA GLN A 298 36.01 -36.46 12.24
C GLN A 298 37.10 -36.31 13.31
N TYR A 299 37.19 -35.13 13.93
CA TYR A 299 38.17 -34.88 14.99
C TYR A 299 37.87 -35.72 16.23
N GLU A 300 36.61 -35.80 16.64
CA GLU A 300 36.17 -36.66 17.74
C GLU A 300 36.54 -38.13 17.47
N GLN A 301 36.30 -38.61 16.26
CA GLN A 301 36.62 -39.98 15.86
C GLN A 301 38.12 -40.25 15.88
N LYS A 302 38.94 -39.28 15.43
CA LYS A 302 40.41 -39.35 15.54
C LYS A 302 40.88 -39.40 17.00
N LEU A 303 40.29 -38.60 17.87
CA LEU A 303 40.59 -38.62 19.30
C LEU A 303 40.23 -39.95 19.93
N ARG A 304 39.02 -40.50 19.67
CA ARG A 304 38.60 -41.81 20.15
C ARG A 304 39.58 -42.93 19.73
N THR A 305 39.99 -42.91 18.46
CA THR A 305 40.98 -43.85 17.93
C THR A 305 42.34 -43.68 18.64
N LYS A 306 42.81 -42.45 18.83
CA LYS A 306 44.05 -42.20 19.60
C LYS A 306 43.99 -42.71 21.03
N PHE A 307 42.86 -42.44 21.72
CA PHE A 307 42.66 -42.92 23.09
C PHE A 307 42.64 -44.46 23.16
N ALA A 308 41.92 -45.10 22.24
CA ALA A 308 41.89 -46.57 22.17
C ALA A 308 43.28 -47.17 21.91
N THR A 309 44.08 -46.55 21.01
CA THR A 309 45.44 -46.96 20.74
C THR A 309 46.36 -46.77 21.96
N MET A 310 46.25 -45.64 22.65
CA MET A 310 47.01 -45.36 23.86
C MET A 310 46.63 -46.34 24.98
N GLU A 311 45.34 -46.63 25.18
CA GLU A 311 44.87 -47.60 26.17
C GLU A 311 45.40 -49.00 25.88
N LYS A 312 45.39 -49.45 24.62
CA LYS A 312 46.00 -50.69 24.19
C LYS A 312 47.51 -50.73 24.45
N SER A 313 48.23 -49.64 24.18
CA SER A 313 49.67 -49.54 24.47
C SER A 313 49.96 -49.58 25.95
N ILE A 314 49.21 -48.90 26.82
CA ILE A 314 49.30 -48.92 28.25
C ILE A 314 49.02 -50.33 28.80
N SER A 315 47.98 -50.98 28.31
CA SER A 315 47.61 -52.37 28.68
C SER A 315 48.73 -53.35 28.31
N GLY A 316 49.28 -53.19 27.07
CA GLY A 316 50.45 -53.99 26.65
C GLY A 316 51.68 -53.79 27.56
N ALA A 317 52.00 -52.51 27.88
CA ALA A 317 53.11 -52.17 28.78
C ALA A 317 52.89 -52.75 30.17
N LYS A 318 51.70 -52.70 30.76
CA LYS A 318 51.33 -53.31 32.01
C LYS A 318 51.47 -54.83 31.98
N ALA A 319 51.04 -55.50 30.92
CA ALA A 319 51.21 -56.94 30.73
C ALA A 319 52.69 -57.33 30.71
N GLN A 320 53.52 -56.56 29.98
CA GLN A 320 54.96 -56.76 29.90
C GLN A 320 55.64 -56.53 31.28
N GLN A 321 55.21 -55.51 32.02
CA GLN A 321 55.72 -55.27 33.38
C GLN A 321 55.36 -56.43 34.33
N ASN A 322 54.18 -56.94 34.28
CA ASN A 322 53.72 -58.09 35.06
C ASN A 322 54.48 -59.36 34.71
N TRP A 323 54.73 -59.60 33.41
CA TRP A 323 55.56 -60.72 32.97
C TRP A 323 57.01 -60.61 33.51
N MET A 324 57.68 -59.44 33.40
CA MET A 324 58.96 -59.19 33.94
C MET A 324 58.97 -59.43 35.45
N LYS A 325 58.00 -58.93 36.19
CA LYS A 325 57.92 -59.20 37.68
C LYS A 325 57.79 -60.68 37.98
N SER A 326 57.06 -61.46 37.20
CA SER A 326 56.93 -62.93 37.42
C SER A 326 58.25 -63.67 37.14
N GLN A 327 58.99 -63.20 36.12
CA GLN A 327 60.33 -63.75 35.81
C GLN A 327 61.40 -63.44 36.91
N MET A 328 61.38 -62.20 37.40
CA MET A 328 62.33 -61.78 38.47
C MET A 328 61.99 -62.38 39.87
N GLY A 329 60.67 -62.60 40.12
CA GLY A 329 60.23 -63.27 41.32
C GLY A 329 60.60 -64.74 41.39
N ASN A 330 60.60 -65.48 40.26
CA ASN A 330 61.03 -66.86 40.23
C ASN A 330 62.56 -67.10 40.40
N ASN A 331 63.37 -66.05 40.12
CA ASN A 331 64.82 -66.15 40.32
C ASN A 331 65.24 -65.91 41.75
N SER A 332 64.37 -65.30 42.62
CA SER A 332 64.71 -65.07 44.03
C SER A 332 64.46 -66.29 44.95
N ASP A 333 63.70 -67.28 44.45
CA ASP A 333 63.44 -68.54 45.20
C ASP A 333 64.35 -69.69 44.77
N ALA A 334 65.27 -69.47 43.85
CA ALA A 334 66.25 -70.48 43.41
C ALA A 334 67.62 -70.37 44.10
N GLU A 335 67.81 -69.38 45.07
CA GLU A 335 69.01 -69.21 45.83
C GLU A 335 68.76 -69.31 47.35
N LYS A 336 67.98 -70.28 47.81
CA LYS A 336 67.93 -70.69 49.20
C LYS A 336 68.16 -72.20 49.37
#